data_5d7bdfc53f7c4bd7ff2a8613f16b106b
#
_entry.id   5d7bdfc53f7c4bd7ff2a8613f16b106b
#
_cell.length_a   1.000
_cell.length_b   1.000
_cell.length_c   1.000
_cell.angle_alpha   90.00
_cell.angle_beta   90.00
_cell.angle_gamma   90.00
#
_symmetry.space_group_name_H-M   'P 1'
#
loop_
_entity.id
_entity.type
_entity.pdbx_description
1 polymer ?
#
loop_
_entity_poly.entity_id
_entity_poly.type
_entity_poly.pdbx_seq_one_letter_code
_entity_poly.pdbx_strand_id
1 'polypeptide(L)'
;MAIIVALFLTVAVGFMAIGIDLGSLYFRQKALQTQADMTAVSAVLNLSGTPDDHAQATVIGNRLEASALTSLEYGRYIYDSALPAEDRFETRDLSDVDVNAAEVVLKDAAPLFFSQTFLDTDSTPLTASATAARFDFASFSLGSRLVDLDGGILNALLGAALGSNVSLSLLDYQALLDTQIDLLTFTDALAVRADLVALDYAEILTSEIDLLDVAGALLDTGLVSGSTDVLTAILNCTACGSFNASELIGISGDNVAIQLEDRLGTVSVSALDVLKATLDIVNANRLIEADVSLPIPNVLGNVDLAVVVGEREAHSSWINLGERGATLHTAQVRLKLDVDLSPSLLSGLGVGVSALSLRLPIYAEIASATVTLTDLYCDASGPNDRIASFDTGLTPFTGTNGTHVVELFIGEFDAPAFEDTTTPLDAANLNPADFLDLELNLALITIDLFTLQLKAHAATGNALQPQIDFLVSDIAGSPKTVGSGSLLASTVASLLDPNNLEISISSQSQSLLGGLLSLLLTPVVALVDSVLDVLPGKLLGALLTPIDALLDGVLNVLGIGIGQADLTLDGVACGKVALVR
;
A
#
# COMPACT_ATOMS: atom_id res chain seq x y z
N MET A 1 3.22 45.00 74.49
CA MET A 1 2.11 44.37 73.76
C MET A 1 1.72 45.20 72.54
N ALA A 2 1.39 46.49 72.62
CA ALA A 2 0.92 47.27 71.41
C ALA A 2 1.99 47.32 70.27
N ILE A 3 3.27 47.52 70.61
CA ILE A 3 4.37 47.58 69.63
C ILE A 3 4.56 46.22 68.91
N ILE A 4 4.46 45.10 69.63
CA ILE A 4 4.60 43.76 69.04
C ILE A 4 3.41 43.44 68.11
N VAL A 5 2.17 43.83 68.51
CA VAL A 5 0.97 43.68 67.70
C VAL A 5 1.03 44.56 66.45
N ALA A 6 1.55 45.81 66.57
CA ALA A 6 1.69 46.69 65.42
C ALA A 6 2.74 46.12 64.41
N LEU A 7 3.84 45.61 64.92
CA LEU A 7 4.90 44.97 64.07
C LEU A 7 4.41 43.69 63.40
N PHE A 8 3.64 42.87 64.12
CA PHE A 8 3.04 41.66 63.55
C PHE A 8 1.98 42.02 62.49
N LEU A 9 1.17 43.04 62.75
CA LEU A 9 0.14 43.49 61.80
C LEU A 9 0.78 44.04 60.52
N THR A 10 1.88 44.82 60.61
CA THR A 10 2.60 45.33 59.41
C THR A 10 3.20 44.20 58.59
N VAL A 11 3.79 43.20 59.24
CA VAL A 11 4.31 42.01 58.57
C VAL A 11 3.19 41.19 57.91
N ALA A 12 2.09 40.96 58.61
CA ALA A 12 0.95 40.24 58.10
C ALA A 12 0.30 40.95 56.88
N VAL A 13 0.15 42.29 56.93
CA VAL A 13 -0.35 43.11 55.83
C VAL A 13 0.64 43.05 54.64
N GLY A 14 1.96 43.07 54.91
CA GLY A 14 2.98 42.92 53.84
C GLY A 14 2.89 41.59 53.14
N PHE A 15 2.77 40.49 53.86
CA PHE A 15 2.59 39.16 53.25
C PHE A 15 1.25 39.05 52.48
N MET A 16 0.17 39.65 52.98
CA MET A 16 -1.13 39.68 52.30
C MET A 16 -1.06 40.49 50.99
N ALA A 17 -0.35 41.60 51.01
CA ALA A 17 -0.12 42.44 49.84
C ALA A 17 0.65 41.71 48.73
N ILE A 18 1.75 41.03 49.09
CA ILE A 18 2.52 40.20 48.16
C ILE A 18 1.65 39.06 47.63
N GLY A 19 0.84 38.43 48.48
CA GLY A 19 -0.05 37.33 48.07
C GLY A 19 -1.11 37.77 47.06
N ILE A 20 -1.64 38.99 47.17
CA ILE A 20 -2.62 39.53 46.22
C ILE A 20 -1.95 39.81 44.86
N ASP A 21 -0.81 40.46 44.86
CA ASP A 21 -0.07 40.76 43.62
C ASP A 21 0.37 39.48 42.89
N LEU A 22 0.96 38.50 43.58
CA LEU A 22 1.33 37.21 43.01
C LEU A 22 0.12 36.46 42.44
N GLY A 23 -1.01 36.46 43.19
CA GLY A 23 -2.25 35.85 42.72
C GLY A 23 -2.76 36.53 41.47
N SER A 24 -2.77 37.87 41.43
CA SER A 24 -3.18 38.66 40.26
C SER A 24 -2.27 38.38 39.05
N LEU A 25 -0.94 38.36 39.24
CA LEU A 25 0.02 38.05 38.17
C LEU A 25 -0.20 36.66 37.62
N TYR A 26 -0.39 35.67 38.49
CA TYR A 26 -0.65 34.28 38.07
C TYR A 26 -1.93 34.18 37.20
N PHE A 27 -3.03 34.79 37.63
CA PHE A 27 -4.28 34.75 36.84
C PHE A 27 -4.15 35.50 35.51
N ARG A 28 -3.44 36.65 35.50
CA ARG A 28 -3.20 37.38 34.25
C ARG A 28 -2.27 36.62 33.29
N GLN A 29 -1.23 35.98 33.82
CA GLN A 29 -0.33 35.13 33.01
C GLN A 29 -1.13 33.99 32.37
N LYS A 30 -2.00 33.32 33.14
CA LYS A 30 -2.83 32.24 32.61
C LYS A 30 -3.83 32.75 31.56
N ALA A 31 -4.43 33.94 31.79
CA ALA A 31 -5.34 34.56 30.82
C ALA A 31 -4.60 34.94 29.53
N LEU A 32 -3.39 35.52 29.64
CA LEU A 32 -2.57 35.88 28.49
C LEU A 32 -2.14 34.64 27.68
N GLN A 33 -1.81 33.51 28.36
CA GLN A 33 -1.52 32.25 27.71
C GLN A 33 -2.74 31.76 26.91
N THR A 34 -3.92 31.74 27.51
CA THR A 34 -5.14 31.34 26.77
C THR A 34 -5.40 32.25 25.57
N GLN A 35 -5.09 33.54 25.66
CA GLN A 35 -5.24 34.48 24.54
C GLN A 35 -4.19 34.22 23.44
N ALA A 36 -2.95 33.84 23.81
CA ALA A 36 -1.91 33.42 22.87
C ALA A 36 -2.34 32.14 22.14
N ASP A 37 -2.85 31.15 22.89
CA ASP A 37 -3.36 29.90 22.33
C ASP A 37 -4.47 30.15 21.30
N MET A 38 -5.46 30.97 21.62
CA MET A 38 -6.56 31.35 20.73
C MET A 38 -6.08 32.11 19.50
N THR A 39 -5.08 32.97 19.66
CA THR A 39 -4.51 33.75 18.55
C THR A 39 -3.72 32.87 17.60
N ALA A 40 -2.93 31.94 18.11
CA ALA A 40 -2.20 30.96 17.29
C ALA A 40 -3.17 30.06 16.49
N VAL A 41 -4.21 29.54 17.14
CA VAL A 41 -5.27 28.75 16.46
C VAL A 41 -5.96 29.57 15.39
N SER A 42 -6.29 30.84 15.66
CA SER A 42 -6.95 31.71 14.70
C SER A 42 -6.09 32.00 13.47
N ALA A 43 -4.76 32.20 13.66
CA ALA A 43 -3.83 32.38 12.55
C ALA A 43 -3.76 31.14 11.68
N VAL A 44 -3.62 29.96 12.29
CA VAL A 44 -3.46 28.68 11.58
C VAL A 44 -4.74 28.28 10.81
N LEU A 45 -5.92 28.52 11.35
CA LEU A 45 -7.18 28.27 10.65
C LEU A 45 -7.33 29.10 9.35
N ASN A 46 -6.59 30.19 9.22
CA ASN A 46 -6.66 31.10 8.10
C ASN A 46 -5.38 31.20 7.27
N LEU A 47 -4.50 30.20 7.37
CA LEU A 47 -3.21 30.16 6.64
C LEU A 47 -3.37 30.40 5.13
N SER A 48 -4.43 29.90 4.52
CA SER A 48 -4.70 30.07 3.08
C SER A 48 -5.28 31.46 2.72
N GLY A 49 -5.55 32.32 3.69
CA GLY A 49 -6.18 33.62 3.50
C GLY A 49 -5.36 34.79 4.03
N THR A 50 -5.88 35.47 5.04
CA THR A 50 -5.24 36.60 5.73
C THR A 50 -4.99 36.27 7.21
N PRO A 51 -4.03 35.40 7.52
CA PRO A 51 -3.83 34.93 8.89
C PRO A 51 -3.41 36.05 9.85
N ASP A 52 -2.67 37.06 9.37
CA ASP A 52 -2.28 38.23 10.17
C ASP A 52 -3.52 39.03 10.65
N ASP A 53 -4.47 39.27 9.74
CA ASP A 53 -5.70 40.01 10.07
C ASP A 53 -6.52 39.24 11.10
N HIS A 54 -6.64 37.94 10.97
CA HIS A 54 -7.38 37.05 11.88
C HIS A 54 -6.70 36.97 13.26
N ALA A 55 -5.38 36.86 13.30
CA ALA A 55 -4.62 36.89 14.55
C ALA A 55 -4.84 38.22 15.28
N GLN A 56 -4.71 39.33 14.55
CA GLN A 56 -4.89 40.67 15.13
C GLN A 56 -6.34 40.91 15.59
N ALA A 57 -7.31 40.47 14.82
CA ALA A 57 -8.74 40.54 15.20
C ALA A 57 -9.00 39.73 16.48
N THR A 58 -8.35 38.57 16.65
CA THR A 58 -8.47 37.74 17.85
C THR A 58 -7.88 38.44 19.09
N VAL A 59 -6.71 39.07 18.95
CA VAL A 59 -6.09 39.87 20.03
C VAL A 59 -7.00 40.98 20.48
N ILE A 60 -7.53 41.79 19.54
CA ILE A 60 -8.46 42.90 19.84
C ILE A 60 -9.78 42.38 20.44
N GLY A 61 -10.31 41.29 19.89
CA GLY A 61 -11.53 40.65 20.38
C GLY A 61 -11.41 40.16 21.82
N ASN A 62 -10.22 39.76 22.24
CA ASN A 62 -9.88 39.38 23.61
C ASN A 62 -9.51 40.58 24.52
N ARG A 63 -9.80 41.81 24.08
CA ARG A 63 -9.58 43.07 24.82
C ARG A 63 -8.13 43.39 25.12
N LEU A 64 -7.21 42.89 24.31
CA LEU A 64 -5.83 43.34 24.31
C LEU A 64 -5.66 44.48 23.29
N GLU A 65 -4.65 45.32 23.52
CA GLU A 65 -4.21 46.28 22.52
C GLU A 65 -3.58 45.55 21.32
N ALA A 66 -3.75 46.10 20.12
CA ALA A 66 -3.14 45.52 18.91
C ALA A 66 -1.62 45.34 19.04
N SER A 67 -0.96 46.21 19.80
CA SER A 67 0.49 46.16 20.10
C SER A 67 0.90 45.01 21.03
N ALA A 68 -0.06 44.31 21.64
CA ALA A 68 0.23 43.13 22.44
C ALA A 68 0.78 41.96 21.62
N LEU A 69 0.41 41.86 20.33
CA LEU A 69 0.98 40.92 19.41
C LEU A 69 2.39 41.38 18.99
N THR A 70 3.40 40.82 19.62
CA THR A 70 4.80 41.23 19.41
C THR A 70 5.53 40.39 18.37
N SER A 71 5.11 39.15 18.17
CA SER A 71 5.61 38.28 17.11
C SER A 71 4.49 37.38 16.61
N LEU A 72 4.44 37.19 15.29
CA LEU A 72 3.66 36.19 14.60
C LEU A 72 4.56 35.64 13.51
N GLU A 73 4.94 34.37 13.66
CA GLU A 73 5.83 33.67 12.75
C GLU A 73 5.11 32.46 12.19
N TYR A 74 5.27 32.24 10.89
CA TYR A 74 4.73 31.08 10.19
C TYR A 74 5.84 30.07 9.98
N GLY A 75 5.47 28.80 9.88
CA GLY A 75 6.47 27.78 9.71
C GLY A 75 5.89 26.39 9.51
N ARG A 76 6.80 25.44 9.47
CA ARG A 76 6.49 24.02 9.47
C ARG A 76 6.65 23.47 10.87
N TYR A 77 5.64 22.79 11.37
CA TYR A 77 5.71 22.00 12.58
C TYR A 77 5.83 20.53 12.25
N ILE A 78 6.78 19.85 12.89
CA ILE A 78 7.05 18.42 12.75
C ILE A 78 6.94 17.78 14.15
N TYR A 79 6.06 16.80 14.30
CA TYR A 79 5.96 16.00 15.51
C TYR A 79 7.01 14.90 15.49
N ASP A 80 8.18 15.17 16.04
CA ASP A 80 9.22 14.17 16.27
C ASP A 80 9.46 14.05 17.79
N SER A 81 9.18 12.88 18.34
CA SER A 81 9.37 12.60 19.77
C SER A 81 10.85 12.64 20.18
N ALA A 82 11.78 12.45 19.25
CA ALA A 82 13.21 12.55 19.47
C ALA A 82 13.71 14.00 19.57
N LEU A 83 12.95 14.95 19.03
CA LEU A 83 13.30 16.37 19.10
C LEU A 83 12.69 17.04 20.35
N PRO A 84 13.43 17.95 21.03
CA PRO A 84 12.85 18.84 22.03
C PRO A 84 11.68 19.65 21.43
N ALA A 85 10.68 19.97 22.25
CA ALA A 85 9.47 20.65 21.77
C ALA A 85 9.77 22.01 21.09
N GLU A 86 10.85 22.69 21.53
CA GLU A 86 11.32 23.95 20.96
C GLU A 86 11.90 23.84 19.56
N ASP A 87 12.39 22.66 19.17
CA ASP A 87 13.06 22.42 17.89
C ASP A 87 12.09 21.84 16.82
N ARG A 88 10.82 21.63 17.19
CA ARG A 88 9.79 21.07 16.30
C ARG A 88 9.13 22.09 15.37
N PHE A 89 9.36 23.38 15.58
CA PHE A 89 8.86 24.46 14.76
C PHE A 89 9.99 25.10 13.97
N GLU A 90 9.90 25.06 12.64
CA GLU A 90 10.85 25.67 11.72
C GLU A 90 10.18 26.86 11.00
N THR A 91 10.69 28.07 11.21
CA THR A 91 10.16 29.28 10.57
C THR A 91 10.30 29.20 9.05
N ARG A 92 9.24 29.49 8.32
CA ARG A 92 9.13 29.52 6.87
C ARG A 92 8.35 30.74 6.39
N ASP A 93 8.55 31.12 5.12
CA ASP A 93 7.69 32.13 4.49
C ASP A 93 6.27 31.60 4.30
N LEU A 94 5.24 32.44 4.53
CA LEU A 94 3.84 32.05 4.37
C LEU A 94 3.50 31.52 2.96
N SER A 95 4.29 31.89 1.96
CA SER A 95 4.14 31.39 0.58
C SER A 95 4.71 30.01 0.35
N ASP A 96 5.40 29.44 1.32
CA ASP A 96 5.94 28.09 1.23
C ASP A 96 4.81 27.05 1.37
N VAL A 97 4.85 26.04 0.51
CA VAL A 97 3.82 25.00 0.44
C VAL A 97 3.75 24.10 1.67
N ASP A 98 4.84 24.08 2.45
CA ASP A 98 4.96 23.23 3.65
C ASP A 98 4.56 23.97 4.95
N VAL A 99 4.08 25.21 4.86
CA VAL A 99 3.64 25.95 6.03
C VAL A 99 2.33 25.35 6.57
N ASN A 100 2.39 24.85 7.80
CA ASN A 100 1.25 24.26 8.49
C ASN A 100 1.05 24.79 9.92
N ALA A 101 1.90 25.72 10.38
CA ALA A 101 1.90 26.19 11.76
C ALA A 101 2.15 27.70 11.89
N ALA A 102 1.72 28.24 13.03
CA ALA A 102 2.02 29.61 13.42
C ALA A 102 2.42 29.68 14.91
N GLU A 103 3.49 30.41 15.19
CA GLU A 103 3.93 30.76 16.53
C GLU A 103 3.58 32.21 16.84
N VAL A 104 2.90 32.43 17.96
CA VAL A 104 2.45 33.73 18.44
C VAL A 104 3.14 34.08 19.74
N VAL A 105 3.58 35.32 19.88
CA VAL A 105 4.09 35.86 21.13
C VAL A 105 3.28 37.12 21.50
N LEU A 106 2.61 37.03 22.64
CA LEU A 106 1.85 38.16 23.20
C LEU A 106 2.61 38.74 24.39
N LYS A 107 2.57 40.07 24.53
CA LYS A 107 3.04 40.81 25.71
C LYS A 107 1.96 41.73 26.23
N ASP A 108 1.79 41.73 27.54
CA ASP A 108 0.87 42.64 28.24
C ASP A 108 1.52 43.15 29.52
N ALA A 109 1.06 44.28 30.03
CA ALA A 109 1.52 44.86 31.26
C ALA A 109 0.52 44.60 32.40
N ALA A 110 0.94 43.81 33.38
CA ALA A 110 0.12 43.53 34.56
C ALA A 110 0.33 44.55 35.64
N PRO A 111 -0.73 45.27 36.10
CA PRO A 111 -0.58 46.25 37.19
C PRO A 111 -0.24 45.56 38.49
N LEU A 112 0.64 46.24 39.25
CA LEU A 112 0.98 45.90 40.60
C LEU A 112 0.12 46.75 41.53
N PHE A 113 -0.55 46.14 42.51
CA PHE A 113 -1.44 46.86 43.42
C PHE A 113 -0.75 47.33 44.69
N PHE A 114 0.07 46.49 45.27
CA PHE A 114 0.73 46.77 46.52
C PHE A 114 2.27 46.87 46.36
N SER A 115 2.84 46.02 45.50
CA SER A 115 4.27 45.94 45.24
C SER A 115 4.80 47.25 44.59
N GLN A 116 3.96 48.01 43.88
CA GLN A 116 4.31 49.31 43.33
C GLN A 116 4.85 50.28 44.37
N THR A 117 4.43 50.14 45.64
CA THR A 117 4.91 51.01 46.75
C THR A 117 6.38 50.74 47.09
N PHE A 118 6.90 49.57 46.73
CA PHE A 118 8.26 49.14 47.07
C PHE A 118 9.19 48.99 45.85
N LEU A 119 8.61 48.80 44.64
CA LEU A 119 9.39 48.49 43.43
C LEU A 119 9.57 49.69 42.50
N ASP A 120 9.01 50.87 42.85
CA ASP A 120 9.02 52.09 42.01
C ASP A 120 8.53 51.85 40.56
N THR A 121 7.69 50.80 40.36
CA THR A 121 7.05 50.47 39.11
C THR A 121 5.57 50.13 39.36
N ASP A 122 4.68 50.60 38.49
CA ASP A 122 3.26 50.36 38.60
C ASP A 122 2.76 49.10 37.87
N SER A 123 3.63 48.49 37.06
CA SER A 123 3.32 47.29 36.29
C SER A 123 4.56 46.42 36.06
N THR A 124 4.30 45.15 35.72
CA THR A 124 5.34 44.20 35.31
C THR A 124 4.93 43.58 33.95
N PRO A 125 5.89 43.44 33.02
CA PRO A 125 5.59 42.83 31.74
C PRO A 125 5.34 41.31 31.89
N LEU A 126 4.29 40.83 31.25
CA LEU A 126 3.98 39.44 31.08
C LEU A 126 4.17 39.07 29.61
N THR A 127 4.66 37.86 29.36
CA THR A 127 4.84 37.31 28.00
C THR A 127 4.23 35.92 27.97
N ALA A 128 3.49 35.64 26.92
CA ALA A 128 2.98 34.30 26.62
C ALA A 128 3.28 33.95 25.17
N SER A 129 3.61 32.72 24.93
CA SER A 129 3.80 32.18 23.57
C SER A 129 2.94 30.94 23.37
N ALA A 130 2.48 30.75 22.14
CA ALA A 130 1.73 29.58 21.74
C ALA A 130 2.06 29.23 20.30
N THR A 131 2.18 27.94 20.03
CA THR A 131 2.31 27.41 18.68
C THR A 131 1.11 26.52 18.40
N ALA A 132 0.41 26.80 17.31
CA ALA A 132 -0.64 25.94 16.76
C ALA A 132 -0.18 25.39 15.42
N ALA A 133 -0.63 24.19 15.11
CA ALA A 133 -0.39 23.57 13.80
C ALA A 133 -1.68 23.00 13.23
N ARG A 134 -1.81 23.10 11.91
CA ARG A 134 -2.91 22.54 11.12
C ARG A 134 -2.42 21.27 10.44
N PHE A 135 -3.28 20.28 10.47
CA PHE A 135 -3.02 18.98 9.89
C PHE A 135 -4.13 18.66 8.89
N ASP A 136 -3.71 18.42 7.67
CA ASP A 136 -4.55 17.93 6.59
C ASP A 136 -4.07 16.54 6.21
N PHE A 137 -4.95 15.56 6.15
CA PHE A 137 -4.59 14.20 5.81
C PHE A 137 -5.67 13.52 4.98
N ALA A 138 -5.24 12.51 4.22
CA ALA A 138 -6.11 11.58 3.54
C ALA A 138 -5.88 10.16 4.03
N SER A 139 -6.91 9.36 4.05
CA SER A 139 -6.80 7.92 4.09
C SER A 139 -7.06 7.37 2.70
N PHE A 140 -6.15 6.55 2.23
CA PHE A 140 -6.22 5.96 0.92
C PHE A 140 -5.63 4.55 0.95
N SER A 141 -6.21 3.70 0.12
CA SER A 141 -5.78 2.31 -0.02
C SER A 141 -5.35 2.03 -1.45
N LEU A 142 -4.35 1.16 -1.59
CA LEU A 142 -3.86 0.71 -2.88
C LEU A 142 -3.93 -0.81 -2.90
N GLY A 143 -4.90 -1.34 -3.65
CA GLY A 143 -5.10 -2.76 -3.85
C GLY A 143 -4.57 -3.20 -5.21
N SER A 144 -3.84 -4.32 -5.27
CA SER A 144 -3.81 -5.12 -6.47
C SER A 144 -5.24 -5.69 -6.63
N ARG A 145 -5.80 -5.67 -7.83
CA ARG A 145 -7.14 -6.23 -8.12
C ARG A 145 -7.24 -7.74 -7.93
N LEU A 146 -6.51 -8.29 -6.98
CA LEU A 146 -6.40 -9.72 -6.72
C LEU A 146 -7.74 -10.41 -6.42
N VAL A 147 -8.84 -9.68 -6.32
CA VAL A 147 -10.11 -10.27 -5.90
C VAL A 147 -11.33 -9.56 -6.48
N ASP A 148 -11.47 -9.59 -7.77
CA ASP A 148 -12.79 -9.43 -8.35
C ASP A 148 -13.17 -10.74 -9.06
N LEU A 149 -14.27 -11.36 -8.61
CA LEU A 149 -14.92 -12.53 -9.18
C LEU A 149 -14.41 -13.92 -8.72
N ASP A 150 -15.35 -14.68 -8.19
CA ASP A 150 -15.34 -16.14 -8.01
C ASP A 150 -14.42 -16.77 -6.95
N GLY A 151 -14.38 -16.27 -5.73
CA GLY A 151 -14.00 -17.09 -4.55
C GLY A 151 -12.74 -17.98 -4.60
N GLY A 152 -12.21 -18.26 -5.78
CA GLY A 152 -11.17 -19.26 -6.00
C GLY A 152 -9.84 -18.87 -5.37
N ILE A 153 -9.38 -17.65 -5.58
CA ILE A 153 -8.09 -17.21 -5.03
C ILE A 153 -8.18 -16.86 -3.57
N LEU A 154 -9.21 -16.14 -3.15
CA LEU A 154 -9.41 -15.87 -1.74
C LEU A 154 -9.51 -17.20 -0.95
N ASN A 155 -10.14 -18.22 -1.52
CA ASN A 155 -10.19 -19.55 -0.95
C ASN A 155 -8.82 -20.25 -0.96
N ALA A 156 -8.01 -20.04 -2.01
CA ALA A 156 -6.63 -20.54 -2.07
C ALA A 156 -5.73 -19.85 -1.04
N LEU A 157 -5.84 -18.53 -0.90
CA LEU A 157 -5.14 -17.75 0.14
C LEU A 157 -5.54 -18.19 1.55
N LEU A 158 -6.85 -18.39 1.80
CA LEU A 158 -7.36 -18.94 3.04
C LEU A 158 -6.81 -20.34 3.29
N GLY A 159 -6.84 -21.20 2.29
CA GLY A 159 -6.30 -22.55 2.38
C GLY A 159 -4.82 -22.59 2.70
N ALA A 160 -4.03 -21.71 2.07
CA ALA A 160 -2.60 -21.57 2.32
C ALA A 160 -2.29 -21.00 3.72
N ALA A 161 -3.04 -20.01 4.17
CA ALA A 161 -2.88 -19.41 5.49
C ALA A 161 -3.27 -20.37 6.62
N LEU A 162 -4.36 -21.14 6.43
CA LEU A 162 -4.93 -22.00 7.46
C LEU A 162 -4.39 -23.44 7.42
N GLY A 163 -3.71 -23.84 6.35
CA GLY A 163 -3.30 -25.23 6.12
C GLY A 163 -4.50 -26.21 6.04
N SER A 164 -5.69 -25.71 5.69
CA SER A 164 -6.95 -26.47 5.67
C SER A 164 -7.89 -25.95 4.58
N ASN A 165 -8.79 -26.82 4.11
CA ASN A 165 -9.78 -26.47 3.09
C ASN A 165 -10.95 -25.67 3.74
N VAL A 166 -10.77 -24.38 3.90
CA VAL A 166 -11.84 -23.43 4.22
C VAL A 166 -12.21 -22.71 2.94
N SER A 167 -13.50 -22.58 2.66
CA SER A 167 -13.98 -21.89 1.47
C SER A 167 -15.11 -20.93 1.81
N LEU A 168 -14.99 -19.70 1.31
CA LEU A 168 -16.05 -18.71 1.30
C LEU A 168 -17.08 -19.08 0.23
N SER A 169 -18.34 -19.08 0.58
CA SER A 169 -19.42 -19.10 -0.40
C SER A 169 -19.64 -17.69 -0.97
N LEU A 170 -20.33 -17.60 -2.11
CA LEU A 170 -20.72 -16.31 -2.70
C LEU A 170 -21.52 -15.43 -1.71
N LEU A 171 -22.34 -16.03 -0.84
CA LEU A 171 -23.10 -15.30 0.17
C LEU A 171 -22.21 -14.76 1.27
N ASP A 172 -21.20 -15.51 1.68
CA ASP A 172 -20.22 -15.06 2.69
C ASP A 172 -19.41 -13.89 2.15
N TYR A 173 -18.98 -13.99 0.89
CA TYR A 173 -18.26 -12.93 0.20
C TYR A 173 -19.07 -11.63 0.17
N GLN A 174 -20.34 -11.70 -0.27
CA GLN A 174 -21.21 -10.52 -0.32
C GLN A 174 -21.48 -9.93 1.07
N ALA A 175 -21.68 -10.76 2.08
CA ALA A 175 -21.92 -10.31 3.44
C ALA A 175 -20.71 -9.56 4.02
N LEU A 176 -19.49 -10.04 3.76
CA LEU A 176 -18.26 -9.37 4.18
C LEU A 176 -18.04 -8.06 3.41
N LEU A 177 -18.32 -8.05 2.10
CA LEU A 177 -18.19 -6.87 1.24
C LEU A 177 -19.15 -5.75 1.65
N ASP A 178 -20.40 -6.10 1.97
CA ASP A 178 -21.44 -5.15 2.36
C ASP A 178 -21.26 -4.63 3.79
N THR A 179 -20.41 -5.30 4.59
CA THR A 179 -20.15 -4.89 5.97
C THR A 179 -19.08 -3.80 6.01
N GLN A 180 -19.52 -2.56 6.28
CA GLN A 180 -18.63 -1.42 6.46
C GLN A 180 -18.27 -1.27 7.94
N ILE A 181 -16.99 -1.11 8.24
CA ILE A 181 -16.45 -1.00 9.59
C ILE A 181 -15.56 0.23 9.64
N ASP A 182 -15.75 1.12 10.62
CA ASP A 182 -14.81 2.19 10.85
C ASP A 182 -13.52 1.66 11.49
N LEU A 183 -12.38 2.24 11.10
CA LEU A 183 -11.07 1.76 11.56
C LEU A 183 -10.86 1.95 13.06
N LEU A 184 -11.52 2.90 13.71
CA LEU A 184 -11.43 3.07 15.16
C LEU A 184 -12.07 1.88 15.88
N THR A 185 -13.32 1.54 15.53
CA THR A 185 -14.03 0.39 16.08
C THR A 185 -13.26 -0.92 15.85
N PHE A 186 -12.67 -1.06 14.66
CA PHE A 186 -11.82 -2.22 14.35
C PHE A 186 -10.56 -2.25 15.21
N THR A 187 -9.84 -1.12 15.34
CA THR A 187 -8.60 -1.04 16.13
C THR A 187 -8.86 -1.28 17.62
N ASP A 188 -9.98 -0.77 18.15
CA ASP A 188 -10.41 -1.04 19.54
C ASP A 188 -10.65 -2.54 19.77
N ALA A 189 -11.36 -3.20 18.85
CA ALA A 189 -11.59 -4.63 18.92
C ALA A 189 -10.28 -5.43 18.79
N LEU A 190 -9.37 -4.99 17.89
CA LEU A 190 -8.06 -5.58 17.70
C LEU A 190 -7.19 -5.46 18.96
N ALA A 191 -7.18 -4.29 19.60
CA ALA A 191 -6.45 -4.08 20.85
C ALA A 191 -6.90 -5.02 21.97
N VAL A 192 -8.21 -5.31 22.04
CA VAL A 192 -8.75 -6.27 23.00
C VAL A 192 -8.32 -7.70 22.67
N ARG A 193 -8.32 -8.08 21.39
CA ARG A 193 -7.96 -9.44 20.95
C ARG A 193 -6.48 -9.73 21.12
N ALA A 194 -5.62 -8.80 20.75
CA ALA A 194 -4.18 -8.93 20.85
C ALA A 194 -3.60 -8.58 22.25
N ASP A 195 -4.46 -8.33 23.27
CA ASP A 195 -4.07 -7.93 24.65
C ASP A 195 -3.24 -6.63 24.70
N LEU A 196 -3.56 -5.67 23.85
CA LEU A 196 -2.85 -4.39 23.67
C LEU A 196 -3.60 -3.19 24.28
N VAL A 197 -4.61 -3.40 25.11
CA VAL A 197 -5.53 -2.37 25.64
C VAL A 197 -4.81 -1.28 26.45
N ALA A 198 -3.60 -1.52 26.93
CA ALA A 198 -2.82 -0.57 27.70
C ALA A 198 -1.97 0.38 26.83
N LEU A 199 -1.93 0.17 25.51
CA LEU A 199 -1.15 0.93 24.55
C LEU A 199 -1.97 2.05 23.94
N ASP A 200 -1.29 3.07 23.42
CA ASP A 200 -1.94 4.06 22.57
C ASP A 200 -2.13 3.52 21.12
N TYR A 201 -2.92 4.22 20.31
CA TYR A 201 -3.23 3.74 18.95
C TYR A 201 -1.99 3.65 18.05
N ALA A 202 -1.00 4.51 18.22
CA ALA A 202 0.22 4.44 17.44
C ALA A 202 1.06 3.21 17.83
N GLU A 203 1.10 2.87 19.12
CA GLU A 203 1.76 1.67 19.63
C GLU A 203 1.01 0.40 19.20
N ILE A 204 -0.35 0.39 19.24
CA ILE A 204 -1.17 -0.73 18.74
C ILE A 204 -0.85 -1.00 17.27
N LEU A 205 -0.83 0.04 16.44
CA LEU A 205 -0.57 -0.10 15.00
C LEU A 205 0.87 -0.51 14.66
N THR A 206 1.80 -0.45 15.60
CA THR A 206 3.18 -0.95 15.42
C THR A 206 3.43 -2.29 16.11
N SER A 207 2.41 -2.86 16.76
CA SER A 207 2.52 -4.14 17.46
C SER A 207 2.38 -5.33 16.51
N GLU A 208 2.94 -6.46 16.93
CA GLU A 208 2.76 -7.75 16.25
C GLU A 208 1.37 -8.32 16.55
N ILE A 209 0.66 -8.71 15.51
CA ILE A 209 -0.68 -9.31 15.54
C ILE A 209 -0.70 -10.53 14.64
N ASP A 210 -1.76 -11.31 14.71
CA ASP A 210 -1.96 -12.48 13.85
C ASP A 210 -3.33 -12.49 13.15
N LEU A 211 -3.52 -13.45 12.24
CA LEU A 211 -4.80 -13.60 11.52
C LEU A 211 -5.98 -13.89 12.46
N LEU A 212 -5.73 -14.54 13.61
CA LEU A 212 -6.79 -14.80 14.59
C LEU A 212 -7.25 -13.51 15.26
N ASP A 213 -6.31 -12.62 15.59
CA ASP A 213 -6.61 -11.32 16.18
C ASP A 213 -7.49 -10.49 15.24
N VAL A 214 -7.13 -10.47 13.95
CA VAL A 214 -7.91 -9.75 12.92
C VAL A 214 -9.30 -10.36 12.76
N ALA A 215 -9.41 -11.69 12.58
CA ALA A 215 -10.70 -12.35 12.41
C ALA A 215 -11.58 -12.19 13.66
N GLY A 216 -10.96 -12.28 14.86
CA GLY A 216 -11.61 -12.04 16.12
C GLY A 216 -12.11 -10.60 16.28
N ALA A 217 -11.28 -9.61 15.90
CA ALA A 217 -11.65 -8.20 15.91
C ALA A 217 -12.85 -7.93 14.98
N LEU A 218 -12.84 -8.48 13.76
CA LEU A 218 -13.97 -8.37 12.82
C LEU A 218 -15.27 -8.91 13.42
N LEU A 219 -15.22 -10.06 14.12
CA LEU A 219 -16.39 -10.62 14.82
C LEU A 219 -16.85 -9.73 15.97
N ASP A 220 -15.93 -9.20 16.77
CA ASP A 220 -16.23 -8.41 17.97
C ASP A 220 -16.80 -7.03 17.64
N THR A 221 -16.60 -6.50 16.43
CA THR A 221 -17.31 -5.28 15.97
C THR A 221 -18.83 -5.48 16.01
N GLY A 222 -19.31 -6.74 15.94
CA GLY A 222 -20.74 -7.07 15.92
C GLY A 222 -21.46 -6.66 14.64
N LEU A 223 -20.75 -6.13 13.66
CA LEU A 223 -21.30 -5.63 12.40
C LEU A 223 -21.40 -6.73 11.33
N VAL A 224 -20.51 -7.73 11.39
CA VAL A 224 -20.49 -8.84 10.43
C VAL A 224 -21.66 -9.78 10.71
N SER A 225 -22.64 -9.78 9.83
CA SER A 225 -23.81 -10.65 9.89
C SER A 225 -23.85 -11.56 8.66
N GLY A 226 -23.76 -12.88 8.84
CA GLY A 226 -23.91 -13.86 7.75
C GLY A 226 -22.65 -14.65 7.39
N SER A 227 -21.45 -14.16 7.70
CA SER A 227 -20.16 -14.85 7.41
C SER A 227 -19.38 -15.24 8.66
N THR A 228 -20.09 -15.39 9.78
CA THR A 228 -19.49 -15.74 11.08
C THR A 228 -18.83 -17.12 11.06
N ASP A 229 -19.31 -18.03 10.22
CA ASP A 229 -18.77 -19.40 10.14
C ASP A 229 -17.33 -19.43 9.61
N VAL A 230 -17.03 -18.59 8.62
CA VAL A 230 -15.66 -18.48 8.03
C VAL A 230 -14.72 -17.82 9.01
N LEU A 231 -15.10 -16.68 9.59
CA LEU A 231 -14.28 -16.01 10.62
C LEU A 231 -14.05 -16.92 11.82
N THR A 232 -15.09 -17.69 12.22
CA THR A 232 -14.96 -18.70 13.29
C THR A 232 -14.04 -19.86 12.89
N ALA A 233 -14.02 -20.25 11.61
CA ALA A 233 -13.09 -21.26 11.11
C ALA A 233 -11.64 -20.76 11.18
N ILE A 234 -11.40 -19.48 10.86
CA ILE A 234 -10.09 -18.84 11.02
C ILE A 234 -9.63 -18.88 12.48
N LEU A 235 -10.51 -18.63 13.44
CA LEU A 235 -10.19 -18.69 14.88
C LEU A 235 -9.76 -20.08 15.37
N ASN A 236 -9.95 -21.14 14.58
CA ASN A 236 -9.47 -22.49 14.89
C ASN A 236 -8.09 -22.79 14.27
N CYS A 237 -7.46 -21.83 13.63
CA CYS A 237 -6.10 -21.97 13.08
C CYS A 237 -5.09 -22.21 14.21
N THR A 238 -4.17 -23.15 13.99
CA THR A 238 -3.14 -23.51 15.00
C THR A 238 -1.75 -22.99 14.66
N ALA A 239 -1.54 -22.46 13.46
CA ALA A 239 -0.25 -21.98 12.95
C ALA A 239 -0.46 -20.84 11.96
N CYS A 240 -1.27 -19.86 12.33
CA CYS A 240 -1.45 -18.64 11.54
C CYS A 240 -0.21 -17.76 11.67
N GLY A 241 0.17 -17.12 10.56
CA GLY A 241 1.31 -16.22 10.55
C GLY A 241 1.03 -14.95 11.34
N SER A 242 2.05 -14.42 11.97
CA SER A 242 2.04 -13.10 12.60
C SER A 242 2.68 -12.04 11.67
N PHE A 243 2.29 -10.79 11.87
CA PHE A 243 2.76 -9.65 11.10
C PHE A 243 2.59 -8.36 11.92
N ASN A 244 3.21 -7.26 11.49
CA ASN A 244 3.01 -5.98 12.16
C ASN A 244 1.67 -5.34 11.73
N ALA A 245 0.89 -4.84 12.67
CA ALA A 245 -0.36 -4.14 12.39
C ALA A 245 -0.18 -2.95 11.43
N SER A 246 1.02 -2.36 11.38
CA SER A 246 1.39 -1.29 10.45
C SER A 246 1.41 -1.71 8.97
N GLU A 247 1.50 -3.01 8.69
CA GLU A 247 1.38 -3.53 7.31
C GLU A 247 -0.08 -3.50 6.83
N LEU A 248 -1.02 -3.58 7.77
CA LEU A 248 -2.45 -3.46 7.48
C LEU A 248 -2.88 -1.98 7.49
N ILE A 249 -2.61 -1.26 8.57
CA ILE A 249 -2.99 0.16 8.75
C ILE A 249 -1.74 0.97 8.99
N GLY A 250 -1.29 1.69 7.99
CA GLY A 250 -0.12 2.53 8.06
C GLY A 250 -0.43 3.97 8.45
N ILE A 251 0.58 4.59 9.02
CA ILE A 251 0.59 6.00 9.37
C ILE A 251 1.81 6.61 8.68
N SER A 252 1.58 7.57 7.78
CA SER A 252 2.65 8.25 7.05
C SER A 252 2.56 9.76 7.19
N GLY A 253 3.61 10.35 7.69
CA GLY A 253 3.71 11.79 7.96
C GLY A 253 4.06 12.06 9.41
N ASP A 254 4.80 13.13 9.61
CA ASP A 254 5.38 13.49 10.91
C ASP A 254 4.32 13.81 11.98
N ASN A 255 3.10 14.15 11.55
CA ASN A 255 2.07 14.68 12.45
C ASN A 255 0.83 13.78 12.54
N VAL A 256 0.78 12.66 11.83
CA VAL A 256 -0.42 11.81 11.76
C VAL A 256 -0.75 11.17 13.11
N ALA A 257 0.24 10.90 13.95
CA ALA A 257 0.01 10.37 15.30
C ALA A 257 -0.77 11.33 16.22
N ILE A 258 -0.80 12.63 15.92
CA ILE A 258 -1.57 13.61 16.67
C ILE A 258 -3.07 13.41 16.39
N GLN A 259 -3.86 13.18 17.44
CA GLN A 259 -5.30 12.92 17.33
C GLN A 259 -5.64 11.70 16.44
N LEU A 260 -4.86 10.64 16.50
CA LEU A 260 -5.02 9.44 15.67
C LEU A 260 -6.39 8.77 15.88
N GLU A 261 -6.93 8.79 17.11
CA GLU A 261 -8.28 8.31 17.43
C GLU A 261 -9.36 8.98 16.55
N ASP A 262 -9.36 10.31 16.51
CA ASP A 262 -10.30 11.07 15.67
C ASP A 262 -10.17 10.71 14.18
N ARG A 263 -8.96 10.38 13.73
CA ARG A 263 -8.66 10.06 12.34
C ARG A 263 -9.14 8.66 11.96
N LEU A 264 -8.86 7.67 12.79
CA LEU A 264 -9.34 6.30 12.60
C LEU A 264 -10.87 6.25 12.50
N GLY A 265 -11.59 7.04 13.31
CA GLY A 265 -13.05 7.12 13.28
C GLY A 265 -13.65 7.79 12.03
N THR A 266 -12.83 8.40 11.17
CA THR A 266 -13.31 9.00 9.90
C THR A 266 -13.19 8.05 8.70
N VAL A 267 -12.56 6.90 8.86
CA VAL A 267 -12.25 5.95 7.77
C VAL A 267 -13.12 4.72 7.91
N SER A 268 -13.81 4.36 6.85
CA SER A 268 -14.65 3.16 6.78
C SER A 268 -14.17 2.27 5.65
N VAL A 269 -14.01 0.98 5.96
CA VAL A 269 -13.54 -0.06 5.02
C VAL A 269 -14.46 -1.28 5.09
N SER A 270 -14.48 -2.09 4.03
CA SER A 270 -15.24 -3.35 4.08
C SER A 270 -14.51 -4.41 4.90
N ALA A 271 -15.27 -5.25 5.60
CA ALA A 271 -14.70 -6.39 6.34
C ALA A 271 -13.95 -7.36 5.41
N LEU A 272 -14.42 -7.48 4.17
CA LEU A 272 -13.78 -8.29 3.14
C LEU A 272 -12.40 -7.75 2.80
N ASP A 273 -12.26 -6.44 2.62
CA ASP A 273 -10.98 -5.83 2.24
C ASP A 273 -9.95 -5.95 3.36
N VAL A 274 -10.37 -5.81 4.62
CA VAL A 274 -9.50 -6.08 5.80
C VAL A 274 -9.02 -7.54 5.79
N LEU A 275 -9.92 -8.49 5.56
CA LEU A 275 -9.58 -9.92 5.53
C LEU A 275 -8.63 -10.24 4.37
N LYS A 276 -8.89 -9.71 3.18
CA LYS A 276 -8.03 -9.87 2.01
C LYS A 276 -6.64 -9.34 2.24
N ALA A 277 -6.54 -8.09 2.71
CA ALA A 277 -5.26 -7.47 3.01
C ALA A 277 -4.45 -8.28 4.03
N THR A 278 -5.13 -8.80 5.06
CA THR A 278 -4.49 -9.66 6.05
C THR A 278 -3.98 -10.97 5.44
N LEU A 279 -4.77 -11.59 4.57
CA LEU A 279 -4.36 -12.83 3.89
C LEU A 279 -3.19 -12.61 2.93
N ASP A 280 -3.17 -11.49 2.22
CA ASP A 280 -2.04 -11.10 1.36
C ASP A 280 -0.76 -10.95 2.20
N ILE A 281 -0.85 -10.31 3.36
CA ILE A 281 0.30 -10.12 4.26
C ILE A 281 0.78 -11.47 4.82
N VAL A 282 -0.13 -12.27 5.36
CA VAL A 282 0.22 -13.57 5.98
C VAL A 282 0.78 -14.58 4.97
N ASN A 283 0.37 -14.51 3.71
CA ASN A 283 0.85 -15.38 2.64
C ASN A 283 2.01 -14.78 1.84
N ALA A 284 2.57 -13.65 2.26
CA ALA A 284 3.73 -13.06 1.60
C ALA A 284 4.87 -14.09 1.43
N ASN A 285 5.48 -14.12 0.24
CA ASN A 285 6.54 -15.07 -0.15
C ASN A 285 6.15 -16.57 -0.05
N ARG A 286 4.86 -16.90 -0.07
CA ARG A 286 4.40 -18.29 -0.14
C ARG A 286 3.98 -18.64 -1.56
N LEU A 287 4.36 -19.84 -2.00
CA LEU A 287 3.85 -20.44 -3.22
C LEU A 287 2.39 -20.88 -3.00
N ILE A 288 1.49 -20.37 -3.80
CA ILE A 288 0.07 -20.70 -3.77
C ILE A 288 -0.27 -21.40 -5.07
N GLU A 289 -0.66 -22.68 -4.98
CA GLU A 289 -1.21 -23.40 -6.12
C GLU A 289 -2.71 -23.13 -6.17
N ALA A 290 -3.18 -22.54 -7.26
CA ALA A 290 -4.56 -22.18 -7.44
C ALA A 290 -5.21 -23.06 -8.52
N ASP A 291 -6.25 -23.80 -8.14
CA ASP A 291 -7.12 -24.49 -9.10
C ASP A 291 -8.16 -23.49 -9.62
N VAL A 292 -7.85 -22.88 -10.75
CA VAL A 292 -8.68 -21.84 -11.36
C VAL A 292 -9.38 -22.38 -12.58
N SER A 293 -10.71 -22.33 -12.57
CA SER A 293 -11.54 -22.68 -13.72
C SER A 293 -11.43 -21.60 -14.79
N LEU A 294 -10.45 -21.75 -15.69
CA LEU A 294 -10.21 -20.82 -16.79
C LEU A 294 -10.98 -21.25 -18.05
N PRO A 295 -11.49 -20.31 -18.86
CA PRO A 295 -11.97 -20.60 -20.20
C PRO A 295 -10.77 -20.90 -21.12
N ILE A 296 -10.30 -22.15 -21.10
CA ILE A 296 -9.10 -22.56 -21.84
C ILE A 296 -9.44 -22.64 -23.34
N PRO A 297 -8.71 -21.94 -24.24
CA PRO A 297 -8.88 -22.11 -25.68
C PRO A 297 -8.60 -23.56 -26.11
N ASN A 298 -9.35 -24.08 -27.07
CA ASN A 298 -9.26 -25.49 -27.53
C ASN A 298 -7.86 -25.95 -27.99
N VAL A 299 -6.96 -25.01 -28.21
CA VAL A 299 -5.55 -25.27 -28.61
C VAL A 299 -4.69 -25.58 -27.40
N LEU A 300 -5.09 -25.15 -26.21
CA LEU A 300 -4.44 -25.44 -24.95
C LEU A 300 -5.10 -26.67 -24.33
N GLY A 301 -4.32 -27.49 -23.68
CA GLY A 301 -4.78 -28.65 -22.92
C GLY A 301 -5.04 -28.27 -21.47
N ASN A 302 -4.28 -28.85 -20.55
CA ASN A 302 -4.34 -28.50 -19.13
C ASN A 302 -3.49 -27.26 -18.84
N VAL A 303 -3.89 -26.48 -17.82
CA VAL A 303 -3.12 -25.32 -17.34
C VAL A 303 -3.06 -25.38 -15.83
N ASP A 304 -1.85 -25.52 -15.30
CA ASP A 304 -1.58 -25.44 -13.87
C ASP A 304 -1.05 -24.04 -13.53
N LEU A 305 -1.65 -23.41 -12.53
CA LEU A 305 -1.30 -22.06 -12.09
C LEU A 305 -0.69 -22.09 -10.69
N ALA A 306 0.47 -21.46 -10.57
CA ALA A 306 1.07 -21.15 -9.28
C ALA A 306 1.30 -19.63 -9.16
N VAL A 307 1.06 -19.09 -7.98
CA VAL A 307 1.18 -17.67 -7.67
C VAL A 307 2.09 -17.49 -6.47
N VAL A 308 2.99 -16.53 -6.53
CA VAL A 308 3.74 -16.03 -5.37
C VAL A 308 3.43 -14.56 -5.23
N VAL A 309 2.92 -14.18 -4.06
CA VAL A 309 2.71 -12.77 -3.69
C VAL A 309 3.91 -12.36 -2.85
N GLY A 310 4.63 -11.33 -3.29
CA GLY A 310 5.78 -10.81 -2.56
C GLY A 310 5.37 -10.02 -1.33
N GLU A 311 6.32 -9.77 -0.46
CA GLU A 311 6.15 -8.78 0.60
C GLU A 311 5.94 -7.39 0.00
N ARG A 312 5.10 -6.59 0.63
CA ARG A 312 5.04 -5.16 0.33
C ARG A 312 6.36 -4.53 0.71
N GLU A 313 6.78 -3.50 -0.01
CA GLU A 313 7.99 -2.77 0.37
C GLU A 313 7.96 -2.37 1.84
N ALA A 314 9.13 -2.41 2.48
CA ALA A 314 9.30 -2.00 3.86
C ALA A 314 8.59 -0.65 4.12
N HIS A 315 7.70 -0.64 5.09
CA HIS A 315 6.83 0.49 5.46
C HIS A 315 5.62 0.77 4.55
N SER A 316 5.27 -0.12 3.61
CA SER A 316 4.01 -0.01 2.88
C SER A 316 2.91 -0.81 3.56
N SER A 317 1.81 -0.13 3.87
CA SER A 317 0.58 -0.71 4.43
C SER A 317 -0.46 -0.94 3.34
N TRP A 318 -1.53 -1.65 3.67
CA TRP A 318 -2.68 -1.78 2.78
C TRP A 318 -3.47 -0.48 2.68
N ILE A 319 -3.82 0.14 3.82
CA ILE A 319 -4.41 1.47 3.90
C ILE A 319 -3.46 2.41 4.65
N ASN A 320 -3.36 3.64 4.21
CA ASN A 320 -2.49 4.64 4.81
C ASN A 320 -3.28 5.88 5.20
N LEU A 321 -3.11 6.28 6.46
CA LEU A 321 -3.51 7.60 6.92
C LEU A 321 -2.28 8.51 6.79
N GLY A 322 -2.27 9.35 5.75
CA GLY A 322 -1.08 10.09 5.38
C GLY A 322 -1.30 11.56 5.11
N GLU A 323 -0.26 12.32 5.42
CA GLU A 323 -0.10 13.71 4.98
C GLU A 323 0.45 13.73 3.55
N ARG A 324 0.56 14.92 2.98
CA ARG A 324 1.23 15.15 1.69
C ARG A 324 2.63 14.49 1.69
N GLY A 325 2.93 13.76 0.63
CA GLY A 325 4.15 12.96 0.50
C GLY A 325 4.00 11.50 0.97
N ALA A 326 2.86 11.12 1.57
CA ALA A 326 2.60 9.74 1.92
C ALA A 326 2.53 8.85 0.69
N THR A 327 3.20 7.71 0.73
CA THR A 327 3.34 6.78 -0.40
C THR A 327 2.82 5.40 -0.02
N LEU A 328 2.17 4.74 -0.97
CA LEU A 328 1.80 3.33 -0.89
C LEU A 328 2.37 2.55 -2.05
N HIS A 329 2.69 1.29 -1.79
CA HIS A 329 3.13 0.30 -2.77
C HIS A 329 2.25 -0.94 -2.69
N THR A 330 1.92 -1.54 -3.86
CA THR A 330 1.36 -2.90 -3.88
C THR A 330 2.47 -3.93 -3.70
N ALA A 331 2.09 -5.17 -3.39
CA ALA A 331 3.02 -6.28 -3.46
C ALA A 331 3.41 -6.59 -4.92
N GLN A 332 4.61 -7.08 -5.12
CA GLN A 332 5.04 -7.71 -6.36
C GLN A 332 4.32 -9.05 -6.49
N VAL A 333 3.92 -9.42 -7.71
CA VAL A 333 3.25 -10.70 -7.95
C VAL A 333 4.01 -11.48 -9.01
N ARG A 334 4.28 -12.76 -8.75
CA ARG A 334 4.84 -13.70 -9.72
C ARG A 334 3.84 -14.79 -10.02
N LEU A 335 3.69 -15.08 -11.30
CA LEU A 335 2.85 -16.14 -11.81
C LEU A 335 3.69 -17.16 -12.54
N LYS A 336 3.38 -18.44 -12.34
CA LYS A 336 3.86 -19.54 -13.15
C LYS A 336 2.64 -20.25 -13.76
N LEU A 337 2.60 -20.31 -15.06
CA LEU A 337 1.61 -21.07 -15.81
C LEU A 337 2.32 -22.23 -16.50
N ASP A 338 1.97 -23.43 -16.14
CA ASP A 338 2.37 -24.63 -16.83
C ASP A 338 1.27 -25.03 -17.82
N VAL A 339 1.53 -24.82 -19.10
CA VAL A 339 0.53 -24.99 -20.15
C VAL A 339 0.84 -26.24 -20.96
N ASP A 340 -0.02 -27.26 -20.86
CA ASP A 340 -0.01 -28.37 -21.78
C ASP A 340 -0.65 -27.95 -23.10
N LEU A 341 0.02 -28.17 -24.19
CA LEU A 341 -0.48 -27.83 -25.51
C LEU A 341 -1.06 -29.06 -26.22
N SER A 342 -2.13 -28.84 -26.98
CA SER A 342 -2.78 -29.94 -27.72
C SER A 342 -1.84 -30.50 -28.80
N PRO A 343 -1.64 -31.83 -28.85
CA PRO A 343 -0.85 -32.49 -29.93
C PRO A 343 -1.36 -32.20 -31.33
N SER A 344 -2.60 -31.75 -31.47
CA SER A 344 -3.19 -31.35 -32.76
C SER A 344 -2.45 -30.21 -33.45
N LEU A 345 -1.71 -29.39 -32.70
CA LEU A 345 -0.82 -28.34 -33.21
C LEU A 345 0.30 -28.87 -34.11
N LEU A 346 0.67 -30.13 -33.91
CA LEU A 346 1.74 -30.79 -34.65
C LEU A 346 1.18 -31.64 -35.83
N SER A 347 -0.09 -31.53 -36.12
CA SER A 347 -0.70 -32.23 -37.24
C SER A 347 -0.07 -31.76 -38.56
N GLY A 348 0.75 -32.64 -39.17
CA GLY A 348 1.50 -32.33 -40.39
C GLY A 348 3.00 -32.67 -40.37
N LEU A 349 3.54 -33.08 -39.22
CA LEU A 349 4.96 -33.41 -39.09
C LEU A 349 5.40 -34.75 -39.72
N GLY A 350 4.52 -35.49 -40.33
CA GLY A 350 4.83 -36.73 -41.05
C GLY A 350 4.37 -38.01 -40.36
N VAL A 351 4.39 -39.12 -41.12
CA VAL A 351 3.88 -40.41 -40.65
C VAL A 351 4.89 -41.08 -39.75
N GLY A 352 4.50 -41.48 -38.55
CA GLY A 352 5.31 -42.24 -37.60
C GLY A 352 6.00 -41.43 -36.52
N VAL A 353 5.89 -40.10 -36.55
CA VAL A 353 6.40 -39.24 -35.48
C VAL A 353 5.22 -38.91 -34.54
N SER A 354 5.44 -39.10 -33.24
CA SER A 354 4.51 -38.71 -32.20
C SER A 354 5.19 -37.76 -31.23
N ALA A 355 4.46 -36.74 -30.80
CA ALA A 355 4.88 -35.93 -29.65
C ALA A 355 4.53 -36.69 -28.38
N LEU A 356 5.48 -36.83 -27.48
CA LEU A 356 5.30 -37.41 -26.16
C LEU A 356 4.70 -36.35 -25.22
N SER A 357 5.31 -35.18 -25.26
CA SER A 357 4.84 -34.03 -24.49
C SER A 357 4.97 -32.74 -25.30
N LEU A 358 4.11 -31.81 -25.05
CA LEU A 358 4.16 -30.45 -25.60
C LEU A 358 3.75 -29.49 -24.47
N ARG A 359 4.76 -28.96 -23.79
CA ARG A 359 4.58 -28.16 -22.56
C ARG A 359 5.20 -26.79 -22.76
N LEU A 360 4.51 -25.75 -22.28
CA LEU A 360 4.98 -24.37 -22.33
C LEU A 360 4.87 -23.74 -20.94
N PRO A 361 5.95 -23.70 -20.16
CA PRO A 361 5.97 -22.97 -18.93
C PRO A 361 6.17 -21.47 -19.20
N ILE A 362 5.26 -20.66 -18.69
CA ILE A 362 5.25 -19.21 -18.80
C ILE A 362 5.34 -18.63 -17.40
N TYR A 363 6.31 -17.76 -17.19
CA TYR A 363 6.42 -16.99 -15.96
C TYR A 363 6.09 -15.53 -16.27
N ALA A 364 5.37 -14.89 -15.36
CA ALA A 364 5.10 -13.47 -15.40
C ALA A 364 5.53 -12.85 -14.06
N GLU A 365 6.32 -11.80 -14.12
CA GLU A 365 6.65 -10.97 -12.98
C GLU A 365 6.00 -9.61 -13.17
N ILE A 366 5.19 -9.21 -12.20
CA ILE A 366 4.47 -7.94 -12.18
C ILE A 366 5.02 -7.12 -11.03
N ALA A 367 5.69 -6.02 -11.35
CA ALA A 367 6.28 -5.13 -10.35
C ALA A 367 5.19 -4.44 -9.51
N SER A 368 5.57 -3.99 -8.32
CA SER A 368 4.70 -3.25 -7.43
C SER A 368 4.25 -1.91 -8.05
N ALA A 369 2.99 -1.56 -7.87
CA ALA A 369 2.48 -0.23 -8.18
C ALA A 369 2.78 0.73 -7.03
N THR A 370 3.14 1.98 -7.36
CA THR A 370 3.44 3.03 -6.39
C THR A 370 2.52 4.21 -6.60
N VAL A 371 1.97 4.74 -5.52
CA VAL A 371 1.22 6.01 -5.51
C VAL A 371 1.70 6.89 -4.37
N THR A 372 1.82 8.20 -4.64
CA THR A 372 2.20 9.21 -3.66
C THR A 372 1.14 10.29 -3.61
N LEU A 373 0.64 10.61 -2.43
CA LEU A 373 -0.25 11.74 -2.21
C LEU A 373 0.51 13.05 -2.42
N THR A 374 0.21 13.77 -3.50
CA THR A 374 0.92 15.01 -3.85
C THR A 374 0.26 16.24 -3.28
N ASP A 375 -1.05 16.33 -3.31
CA ASP A 375 -1.80 17.51 -2.84
C ASP A 375 -3.14 17.14 -2.22
N LEU A 376 -3.54 17.97 -1.24
CA LEU A 376 -4.86 17.99 -0.63
C LEU A 376 -5.47 19.39 -0.80
N TYR A 377 -6.68 19.45 -1.34
CA TYR A 377 -7.41 20.70 -1.63
C TYR A 377 -8.52 20.91 -0.63
N CYS A 378 -8.18 21.45 0.52
CA CYS A 378 -9.08 21.61 1.65
C CYS A 378 -10.07 22.78 1.54
N ASP A 379 -10.03 23.54 0.47
CA ASP A 379 -11.00 24.56 0.08
C ASP A 379 -12.13 23.99 -0.81
N ALA A 380 -12.05 22.72 -1.20
CA ALA A 380 -13.08 22.02 -1.96
C ALA A 380 -14.41 22.02 -1.19
N SER A 381 -15.49 22.45 -1.83
CA SER A 381 -16.81 22.59 -1.21
C SER A 381 -17.93 21.94 -2.01
N GLY A 382 -17.70 21.71 -3.29
CA GLY A 382 -18.66 21.08 -4.18
C GLY A 382 -18.30 19.62 -4.52
N PRO A 383 -19.28 18.79 -4.88
CA PRO A 383 -19.05 17.36 -5.17
C PRO A 383 -18.08 17.13 -6.34
N ASN A 384 -17.96 18.10 -7.25
CA ASN A 384 -17.09 18.05 -8.42
C ASN A 384 -15.76 18.77 -8.22
N ASP A 385 -15.50 19.30 -7.03
CA ASP A 385 -14.24 19.96 -6.74
C ASP A 385 -13.17 18.89 -6.46
N ARG A 386 -11.96 19.16 -6.90
CA ARG A 386 -10.80 18.30 -6.62
C ARG A 386 -10.47 18.37 -5.14
N ILE A 387 -10.30 17.20 -4.51
CA ILE A 387 -10.00 17.10 -3.07
C ILE A 387 -8.62 16.54 -2.81
N ALA A 388 -8.14 15.62 -3.64
CA ALA A 388 -6.83 15.02 -3.50
C ALA A 388 -6.21 14.74 -4.87
N SER A 389 -4.88 14.80 -4.94
CA SER A 389 -4.11 14.43 -6.11
C SER A 389 -3.02 13.45 -5.74
N PHE A 390 -2.82 12.46 -6.59
CA PHE A 390 -1.80 11.44 -6.43
C PHE A 390 -0.93 11.38 -7.68
N ASP A 391 0.35 11.10 -7.47
CA ASP A 391 1.31 10.79 -8.52
C ASP A 391 1.73 9.32 -8.44
N THR A 392 2.10 8.74 -9.58
CA THR A 392 2.61 7.38 -9.66
C THR A 392 4.13 7.43 -9.76
N GLY A 393 4.79 6.90 -8.74
CA GLY A 393 6.24 7.02 -8.56
C GLY A 393 7.09 6.12 -9.45
N LEU A 394 8.39 6.10 -9.18
CA LEU A 394 9.35 5.16 -9.76
C LEU A 394 9.09 3.75 -9.27
N THR A 395 9.16 2.75 -10.15
CA THR A 395 9.16 1.36 -9.72
C THR A 395 10.51 1.01 -9.09
N PRO A 396 10.53 0.36 -7.92
CA PRO A 396 11.76 0.07 -7.19
C PRO A 396 12.75 -0.81 -7.95
N PHE A 397 12.22 -1.78 -8.72
CA PHE A 397 13.02 -2.80 -9.37
C PHE A 397 13.73 -2.36 -10.64
N THR A 398 13.17 -1.43 -11.39
CA THR A 398 13.71 -1.05 -12.70
C THR A 398 14.22 0.38 -12.76
N GLY A 399 13.92 1.20 -11.74
CA GLY A 399 14.25 2.62 -11.74
C GLY A 399 13.58 3.40 -12.86
N THR A 400 12.56 2.83 -13.52
CA THR A 400 11.78 3.48 -14.57
C THR A 400 10.57 4.20 -13.99
N ASN A 401 10.24 5.36 -14.55
CA ASN A 401 9.02 6.08 -14.21
C ASN A 401 7.81 5.28 -14.66
N GLY A 402 6.85 5.12 -13.78
CA GLY A 402 5.59 4.46 -14.08
C GLY A 402 5.32 3.27 -13.18
N THR A 403 4.06 2.96 -13.03
CA THR A 403 3.57 2.01 -12.05
C THR A 403 3.84 0.56 -12.43
N HIS A 404 4.32 0.25 -13.65
CA HIS A 404 4.24 -1.13 -14.08
C HIS A 404 5.33 -1.51 -15.06
N VAL A 405 6.13 -2.44 -14.61
CA VAL A 405 6.92 -3.30 -15.48
C VAL A 405 6.31 -4.70 -15.40
N VAL A 406 6.02 -5.26 -16.55
CA VAL A 406 5.66 -6.66 -16.69
C VAL A 406 6.78 -7.35 -17.44
N GLU A 407 7.33 -8.37 -16.84
CA GLU A 407 8.31 -9.25 -17.47
C GLU A 407 7.69 -10.61 -17.68
N LEU A 408 7.80 -11.13 -18.91
CA LEU A 408 7.34 -12.45 -19.28
C LEU A 408 8.54 -13.30 -19.68
N PHE A 409 8.52 -14.56 -19.24
CA PHE A 409 9.57 -15.52 -19.53
C PHE A 409 8.95 -16.81 -20.02
N ILE A 410 9.60 -17.46 -20.97
CA ILE A 410 9.42 -18.88 -21.31
C ILE A 410 10.71 -19.60 -20.97
N GLY A 411 10.62 -20.61 -20.13
CA GLY A 411 11.79 -21.32 -19.61
C GLY A 411 11.51 -21.88 -18.23
N GLU A 412 12.54 -22.32 -17.51
CA GLU A 412 12.40 -22.83 -16.15
C GLU A 412 13.29 -22.03 -15.20
N PHE A 413 12.66 -21.53 -14.12
CA PHE A 413 13.39 -21.03 -12.96
C PHE A 413 13.46 -22.11 -11.88
N ASP A 414 14.54 -22.12 -11.12
CA ASP A 414 14.63 -22.92 -9.90
C ASP A 414 13.58 -22.44 -8.89
N ALA A 415 12.93 -23.37 -8.18
CA ALA A 415 11.85 -23.03 -7.24
C ALA A 415 12.25 -21.95 -6.22
N PRO A 416 13.44 -22.01 -5.56
CA PRO A 416 13.85 -20.94 -4.66
C PRO A 416 13.96 -19.55 -5.32
N ALA A 417 14.39 -19.49 -6.59
CA ALA A 417 14.51 -18.22 -7.31
C ALA A 417 13.12 -17.65 -7.68
N PHE A 418 12.14 -18.51 -7.93
CA PHE A 418 10.77 -18.10 -8.20
C PHE A 418 10.04 -17.62 -6.94
N GLU A 419 10.30 -18.28 -5.81
CA GLU A 419 9.65 -17.97 -4.53
C GLU A 419 10.24 -16.73 -3.82
N ASP A 420 11.54 -16.44 -4.04
CA ASP A 420 12.20 -15.28 -3.44
C ASP A 420 11.88 -13.99 -4.21
N THR A 421 10.88 -13.26 -3.77
CA THR A 421 10.44 -11.99 -4.39
C THR A 421 11.30 -10.79 -3.99
N THR A 422 12.31 -10.96 -3.14
CA THR A 422 13.21 -9.86 -2.73
C THR A 422 14.16 -9.45 -3.87
N THR A 423 14.37 -10.33 -4.83
CA THR A 423 15.20 -10.07 -6.01
C THR A 423 14.39 -10.30 -7.29
N PRO A 424 14.47 -9.40 -8.30
CA PRO A 424 13.78 -9.58 -9.57
C PRO A 424 14.19 -10.88 -10.27
N LEU A 425 13.29 -11.47 -11.05
CA LEU A 425 13.66 -12.57 -11.95
C LEU A 425 14.62 -12.05 -13.02
N ASP A 426 15.72 -12.78 -13.22
CA ASP A 426 16.73 -12.41 -14.20
C ASP A 426 16.77 -13.44 -15.34
N ALA A 427 16.64 -12.98 -16.58
CA ALA A 427 16.75 -13.80 -17.78
C ALA A 427 18.08 -14.57 -17.87
N ALA A 428 19.15 -14.10 -17.19
CA ALA A 428 20.41 -14.80 -17.10
C ALA A 428 20.31 -16.12 -16.30
N ASN A 429 19.40 -16.18 -15.34
CA ASN A 429 19.16 -17.36 -14.50
C ASN A 429 18.04 -18.28 -15.04
N LEU A 430 17.44 -17.90 -16.16
CA LEU A 430 16.40 -18.69 -16.82
C LEU A 430 17.04 -19.88 -17.54
N ASN A 431 16.58 -21.08 -17.24
CA ASN A 431 16.97 -22.30 -17.93
C ASN A 431 16.04 -22.56 -19.11
N PRO A 432 16.53 -23.13 -20.24
CA PRO A 432 15.66 -23.57 -21.31
C PRO A 432 14.66 -24.62 -20.81
N ALA A 433 13.38 -24.47 -21.14
CA ALA A 433 12.36 -25.45 -20.81
C ALA A 433 12.20 -26.50 -21.89
N ASP A 434 11.95 -27.74 -21.52
CA ASP A 434 11.61 -28.82 -22.43
C ASP A 434 10.22 -28.56 -23.02
N PHE A 435 10.19 -28.09 -24.27
CA PHE A 435 8.97 -27.69 -24.97
C PHE A 435 8.31 -28.83 -25.73
N LEU A 436 9.13 -29.64 -26.44
CA LEU A 436 8.62 -30.68 -27.32
C LEU A 436 9.53 -31.89 -27.27
N ASP A 437 8.99 -33.03 -26.82
CA ASP A 437 9.63 -34.32 -26.90
C ASP A 437 9.10 -35.08 -28.10
N LEU A 438 9.99 -35.46 -29.02
CA LEU A 438 9.65 -36.22 -30.20
C LEU A 438 10.18 -37.65 -30.13
N GLU A 439 9.27 -38.59 -30.39
CA GLU A 439 9.57 -39.99 -30.51
C GLU A 439 9.26 -40.53 -31.91
N LEU A 440 10.09 -41.45 -32.38
CA LEU A 440 9.78 -42.24 -33.58
C LEU A 440 9.31 -43.62 -33.14
N ASN A 441 8.04 -43.91 -33.44
CA ASN A 441 7.40 -45.19 -33.20
C ASN A 441 7.55 -46.07 -34.42
N LEU A 442 8.51 -47.02 -34.39
CA LEU A 442 8.65 -48.11 -35.35
C LEU A 442 7.98 -49.34 -34.73
N ALA A 443 7.14 -50.04 -35.44
CA ALA A 443 6.21 -51.10 -35.00
C ALA A 443 6.67 -52.03 -33.84
N LEU A 444 7.97 -52.09 -33.51
CA LEU A 444 8.55 -52.90 -32.45
C LEU A 444 9.53 -52.13 -31.53
N ILE A 445 9.87 -50.89 -31.85
CA ILE A 445 10.87 -50.08 -31.11
C ILE A 445 10.43 -48.64 -31.13
N THR A 446 10.42 -48.01 -29.94
CA THR A 446 10.28 -46.56 -29.77
C THR A 446 11.67 -45.96 -29.62
N ILE A 447 12.00 -44.96 -30.37
CA ILE A 447 13.28 -44.25 -30.33
C ILE A 447 13.01 -42.81 -30.00
N ASP A 448 13.55 -42.35 -28.87
CA ASP A 448 13.56 -40.91 -28.51
C ASP A 448 14.48 -40.19 -29.52
N LEU A 449 13.92 -39.26 -30.26
CA LEU A 449 14.64 -38.54 -31.30
C LEU A 449 15.41 -37.36 -30.70
N PHE A 450 14.72 -36.44 -30.14
CA PHE A 450 15.28 -35.27 -29.48
C PHE A 450 14.22 -34.53 -28.68
N THR A 451 14.66 -33.74 -27.70
CA THR A 451 13.88 -32.75 -26.99
C THR A 451 14.21 -31.37 -27.52
N LEU A 452 13.21 -30.65 -27.95
CA LEU A 452 13.32 -29.24 -28.30
C LEU A 452 13.10 -28.40 -27.06
N GLN A 453 14.05 -27.52 -26.77
CA GLN A 453 14.00 -26.63 -25.63
C GLN A 453 13.80 -25.19 -26.07
N LEU A 454 12.99 -24.46 -25.32
CA LEU A 454 12.71 -23.04 -25.54
C LEU A 454 13.14 -22.20 -24.35
N LYS A 455 13.65 -21.01 -24.67
CA LYS A 455 13.92 -19.95 -23.73
C LYS A 455 13.56 -18.62 -24.39
N ALA A 456 12.77 -17.77 -23.72
CA ALA A 456 12.46 -16.42 -24.18
C ALA A 456 12.24 -15.48 -23.01
N HIS A 457 12.51 -14.21 -23.24
CA HIS A 457 12.25 -13.13 -22.29
C HIS A 457 11.75 -11.90 -23.02
N ALA A 458 10.74 -11.26 -22.45
CA ALA A 458 10.24 -9.96 -22.91
C ALA A 458 9.84 -9.12 -21.72
N ALA A 459 10.28 -7.86 -21.72
CA ALA A 459 9.94 -6.89 -20.72
C ALA A 459 9.26 -5.67 -21.35
N THR A 460 8.25 -5.14 -20.72
CA THR A 460 7.66 -3.85 -21.08
C THR A 460 7.60 -2.93 -19.87
N GLY A 461 8.17 -1.73 -20.05
CA GLY A 461 8.03 -0.63 -19.12
C GLY A 461 6.92 0.31 -19.57
N ASN A 462 6.19 0.89 -18.63
CA ASN A 462 5.21 1.89 -18.95
C ASN A 462 5.81 3.29 -18.99
N ALA A 463 5.28 4.09 -19.92
CA ALA A 463 5.53 5.52 -19.94
C ALA A 463 4.78 6.20 -18.78
N LEU A 464 5.33 7.31 -18.31
CA LEU A 464 4.81 8.22 -17.29
C LEU A 464 3.29 8.16 -17.13
N GLN A 465 2.84 7.75 -15.96
CA GLN A 465 1.45 7.89 -15.56
C GLN A 465 1.19 9.34 -15.17
N PRO A 466 0.10 9.92 -15.66
CA PRO A 466 -0.30 11.26 -15.23
C PRO A 466 -0.77 11.24 -13.78
N GLN A 467 -0.78 12.40 -13.18
CA GLN A 467 -1.40 12.67 -11.90
C GLN A 467 -2.86 12.17 -11.89
N ILE A 468 -3.27 11.56 -10.79
CA ILE A 468 -4.63 11.07 -10.58
C ILE A 468 -5.31 11.98 -9.58
N ASP A 469 -6.40 12.62 -10.02
CA ASP A 469 -7.17 13.53 -9.19
C ASP A 469 -8.44 12.84 -8.66
N PHE A 470 -8.74 13.04 -7.40
CA PHE A 470 -10.00 12.66 -6.76
C PHE A 470 -10.87 13.88 -6.52
N LEU A 471 -12.16 13.73 -6.76
CA LEU A 471 -13.19 14.72 -6.45
C LEU A 471 -13.81 14.43 -5.09
N VAL A 472 -14.47 15.42 -4.51
CA VAL A 472 -15.20 15.24 -3.24
C VAL A 472 -16.22 14.09 -3.33
N SER A 473 -16.86 13.91 -4.49
CA SER A 473 -17.79 12.80 -4.74
C SER A 473 -17.14 11.42 -4.83
N ASP A 474 -15.82 11.34 -4.95
CA ASP A 474 -15.08 10.09 -5.07
C ASP A 474 -14.65 9.54 -3.71
N ILE A 475 -14.80 10.32 -2.62
CA ILE A 475 -14.45 9.87 -1.26
C ILE A 475 -15.33 8.67 -0.89
N ALA A 476 -14.72 7.59 -0.42
CA ALA A 476 -15.36 6.31 -0.13
C ALA A 476 -16.20 5.76 -1.29
N GLY A 477 -15.83 6.15 -2.52
CA GLY A 477 -16.51 5.76 -3.76
C GLY A 477 -15.79 4.63 -4.49
N SER A 478 -16.07 4.52 -5.80
CA SER A 478 -15.42 3.53 -6.64
C SER A 478 -13.92 3.83 -6.80
N PRO A 479 -13.07 2.80 -6.77
CA PRO A 479 -11.64 2.97 -6.97
C PRO A 479 -11.31 3.54 -8.35
N LYS A 480 -10.22 4.28 -8.43
CA LYS A 480 -9.64 4.72 -9.70
C LYS A 480 -8.51 3.81 -10.09
N THR A 481 -8.58 3.30 -11.29
CA THR A 481 -7.53 2.45 -11.83
C THR A 481 -6.28 3.27 -12.15
N VAL A 482 -5.17 2.86 -11.58
CA VAL A 482 -3.83 3.38 -11.81
C VAL A 482 -3.13 2.45 -12.77
N GLY A 483 -2.64 2.95 -13.90
CA GLY A 483 -1.87 2.14 -14.85
C GLY A 483 -2.43 2.08 -16.28
N SER A 484 -1.75 1.39 -17.18
CA SER A 484 -2.13 1.27 -18.58
C SER A 484 -2.56 -0.16 -18.92
N GLY A 485 -3.83 -0.37 -19.22
CA GLY A 485 -4.43 -1.68 -19.49
C GLY A 485 -4.08 -2.33 -20.83
N SER A 486 -3.08 -1.90 -21.59
CA SER A 486 -2.85 -2.36 -22.97
C SER A 486 -1.49 -3.00 -23.25
N LEU A 487 -0.72 -3.32 -22.22
CA LEU A 487 0.68 -3.77 -22.39
C LEU A 487 0.82 -5.27 -22.67
N LEU A 488 -0.14 -6.10 -22.31
CA LEU A 488 0.00 -7.56 -22.38
C LEU A 488 0.18 -8.06 -23.81
N ALA A 489 -0.69 -7.66 -24.71
CA ALA A 489 -0.63 -8.10 -26.10
C ALA A 489 0.71 -7.75 -26.78
N SER A 490 1.26 -6.58 -26.48
CA SER A 490 2.58 -6.17 -26.99
C SER A 490 3.73 -6.97 -26.36
N THR A 491 3.62 -7.31 -25.07
CA THR A 491 4.64 -8.11 -24.36
C THR A 491 4.62 -9.56 -24.81
N VAL A 492 3.43 -10.16 -24.96
CA VAL A 492 3.27 -11.52 -25.49
C VAL A 492 3.77 -11.58 -26.93
N ALA A 493 3.46 -10.59 -27.75
CA ALA A 493 3.98 -10.51 -29.12
C ALA A 493 5.51 -10.41 -29.15
N SER A 494 6.10 -9.62 -28.24
CA SER A 494 7.55 -9.51 -28.10
C SER A 494 8.18 -10.80 -27.58
N LEU A 495 7.53 -11.49 -26.63
CA LEU A 495 8.01 -12.75 -26.07
C LEU A 495 8.14 -13.85 -27.14
N LEU A 496 7.18 -13.90 -28.05
CA LEU A 496 7.14 -14.89 -29.14
C LEU A 496 7.82 -14.41 -30.43
N ASP A 497 8.47 -13.23 -30.40
CA ASP A 497 9.28 -12.77 -31.54
C ASP A 497 10.49 -13.68 -31.72
N PRO A 498 10.77 -14.15 -32.96
CA PRO A 498 11.93 -15.01 -33.23
C PRO A 498 13.28 -14.46 -32.78
N ASN A 499 13.41 -13.14 -32.64
CA ASN A 499 14.65 -12.49 -32.17
C ASN A 499 14.82 -12.56 -30.65
N ASN A 500 13.75 -12.78 -29.90
CA ASN A 500 13.74 -12.91 -28.44
C ASN A 500 13.66 -14.37 -27.99
N LEU A 501 13.53 -15.29 -28.95
CA LEU A 501 13.35 -16.72 -28.70
C LEU A 501 14.65 -17.47 -28.98
N GLU A 502 15.17 -18.13 -27.97
CA GLU A 502 16.29 -19.07 -28.09
C GLU A 502 15.75 -20.50 -28.16
N ILE A 503 16.07 -21.19 -29.24
CA ILE A 503 15.66 -22.56 -29.47
C ILE A 503 16.92 -23.44 -29.43
N SER A 504 16.92 -24.46 -28.58
CA SER A 504 17.99 -25.41 -28.45
C SER A 504 17.49 -26.84 -28.56
N ILE A 505 18.36 -27.73 -28.96
CA ILE A 505 18.07 -29.16 -29.12
C ILE A 505 18.92 -29.95 -28.13
N SER A 506 18.28 -30.66 -27.24
CA SER A 506 18.88 -31.60 -26.35
C SER A 506 18.77 -33.02 -26.91
N SER A 507 19.87 -33.70 -27.15
CA SER A 507 19.87 -35.09 -27.57
C SER A 507 20.34 -35.99 -26.42
N GLN A 508 19.47 -36.84 -25.91
CA GLN A 508 19.81 -37.79 -24.85
C GLN A 508 20.57 -39.04 -25.33
N SER A 509 20.69 -39.29 -26.66
CA SER A 509 21.12 -40.57 -27.19
C SER A 509 22.52 -40.60 -27.83
N GLN A 510 23.52 -39.93 -27.26
CA GLN A 510 24.88 -40.00 -27.80
C GLN A 510 25.64 -41.32 -27.54
N SER A 511 25.12 -42.27 -26.78
CA SER A 511 25.98 -43.36 -26.27
C SER A 511 25.81 -44.77 -26.85
N LEU A 512 24.78 -45.08 -27.64
CA LEU A 512 24.55 -46.49 -28.01
C LEU A 512 24.40 -46.84 -29.49
N LEU A 513 24.33 -45.90 -30.44
CA LEU A 513 23.97 -46.21 -31.82
C LEU A 513 24.85 -45.59 -32.92
N GLY A 514 26.11 -45.30 -32.66
CA GLY A 514 27.04 -44.58 -33.55
C GLY A 514 27.27 -45.15 -34.98
N GLY A 515 26.72 -46.30 -35.31
CA GLY A 515 26.91 -46.93 -36.62
C GLY A 515 25.62 -47.11 -37.46
N LEU A 516 24.46 -47.19 -36.84
CA LEU A 516 23.16 -47.31 -37.52
C LEU A 516 22.47 -45.95 -37.69
N LEU A 517 22.85 -44.98 -36.87
CA LEU A 517 22.26 -43.66 -36.84
C LEU A 517 22.60 -42.82 -38.09
N SER A 518 23.73 -43.04 -38.73
CA SER A 518 24.14 -42.25 -39.90
C SER A 518 23.23 -42.45 -41.13
N LEU A 519 22.53 -43.58 -41.22
CA LEU A 519 21.53 -43.85 -42.27
C LEU A 519 20.14 -43.30 -41.93
N LEU A 520 19.84 -43.11 -40.63
CA LEU A 520 18.57 -42.55 -40.15
C LEU A 520 18.67 -41.05 -39.84
N LEU A 521 19.90 -40.51 -39.73
CA LEU A 521 20.14 -39.09 -39.43
C LEU A 521 19.66 -38.13 -40.52
N THR A 522 19.75 -38.54 -41.81
CA THR A 522 19.34 -37.65 -42.91
C THR A 522 17.85 -37.28 -42.87
N PRO A 523 16.92 -38.21 -42.65
CA PRO A 523 15.49 -37.83 -42.47
C PRO A 523 15.24 -37.14 -41.13
N VAL A 524 16.01 -37.42 -40.08
CA VAL A 524 15.87 -36.74 -38.77
C VAL A 524 16.36 -35.31 -38.85
N VAL A 525 17.50 -35.05 -39.51
CA VAL A 525 18.00 -33.68 -39.73
C VAL A 525 16.98 -32.89 -40.59
N ALA A 526 16.44 -33.48 -41.65
CA ALA A 526 15.42 -32.85 -42.47
C ALA A 526 14.11 -32.60 -41.68
N LEU A 527 13.79 -33.46 -40.72
CA LEU A 527 12.66 -33.25 -39.81
C LEU A 527 12.95 -32.11 -38.83
N VAL A 528 14.13 -32.08 -38.23
CA VAL A 528 14.57 -30.98 -37.36
C VAL A 528 14.54 -29.66 -38.10
N ASP A 529 15.10 -29.60 -39.30
CA ASP A 529 15.08 -28.40 -40.14
C ASP A 529 13.62 -27.99 -40.47
N SER A 530 12.75 -28.97 -40.78
CA SER A 530 11.34 -28.67 -41.07
C SER A 530 10.55 -28.20 -39.84
N VAL A 531 10.88 -28.71 -38.66
CA VAL A 531 10.31 -28.27 -37.38
C VAL A 531 10.79 -26.86 -37.04
N LEU A 532 12.09 -26.61 -37.16
CA LEU A 532 12.68 -25.30 -36.91
C LEU A 532 12.16 -24.22 -37.89
N ASP A 533 11.94 -24.59 -39.16
CA ASP A 533 11.35 -23.68 -40.17
C ASP A 533 9.86 -23.36 -39.90
N VAL A 534 9.11 -24.32 -39.35
CA VAL A 534 7.67 -24.19 -39.10
C VAL A 534 7.39 -23.56 -37.74
N LEU A 535 8.27 -23.80 -36.75
CA LEU A 535 8.07 -23.40 -35.36
C LEU A 535 7.88 -21.90 -35.19
N PRO A 536 8.77 -21.01 -35.70
CA PRO A 536 8.65 -19.57 -35.43
C PRO A 536 7.41 -18.94 -36.06
N GLY A 537 7.07 -19.35 -37.28
CA GLY A 537 6.02 -18.66 -38.04
C GLY A 537 4.61 -19.21 -37.88
N LYS A 538 4.48 -20.54 -37.76
CA LYS A 538 3.16 -21.19 -37.72
C LYS A 538 2.74 -21.62 -36.32
N LEU A 539 3.64 -22.21 -35.54
CA LEU A 539 3.29 -22.72 -34.23
C LEU A 539 3.21 -21.57 -33.21
N LEU A 540 4.26 -20.77 -33.09
CA LEU A 540 4.29 -19.67 -32.16
C LEU A 540 3.27 -18.58 -32.54
N GLY A 541 3.10 -18.28 -33.84
CA GLY A 541 2.08 -17.37 -34.29
C GLY A 541 0.64 -17.86 -34.00
N ALA A 542 0.42 -19.18 -34.01
CA ALA A 542 -0.86 -19.77 -33.62
C ALA A 542 -1.12 -19.75 -32.11
N LEU A 543 -0.08 -19.66 -31.29
CA LEU A 543 -0.16 -19.60 -29.83
C LEU A 543 -0.31 -18.18 -29.29
N LEU A 544 -0.02 -17.15 -30.08
CA LEU A 544 -0.03 -15.75 -29.66
C LEU A 544 -1.39 -15.35 -29.05
N THR A 545 -2.47 -15.54 -29.81
CA THR A 545 -3.83 -15.19 -29.34
C THR A 545 -4.32 -16.07 -28.19
N PRO A 546 -4.14 -17.41 -28.21
CA PRO A 546 -4.48 -18.26 -27.08
C PRO A 546 -3.73 -17.94 -25.79
N ILE A 547 -2.44 -17.64 -25.86
CA ILE A 547 -1.63 -17.29 -24.68
C ILE A 547 -2.02 -15.92 -24.14
N ASP A 548 -2.24 -14.95 -25.01
CA ASP A 548 -2.73 -13.62 -24.64
C ASP A 548 -4.08 -13.73 -23.92
N ALA A 549 -5.03 -14.47 -24.51
CA ALA A 549 -6.35 -14.70 -23.91
C ALA A 549 -6.27 -15.51 -22.59
N LEU A 550 -5.32 -16.44 -22.48
CA LEU A 550 -5.08 -17.20 -21.25
C LEU A 550 -4.53 -16.30 -20.16
N LEU A 551 -3.50 -15.53 -20.45
CA LEU A 551 -2.91 -14.58 -19.52
C LEU A 551 -3.93 -13.52 -19.09
N ASP A 552 -4.68 -12.95 -20.04
CA ASP A 552 -5.79 -12.05 -19.72
C ASP A 552 -6.84 -12.73 -18.83
N GLY A 553 -7.20 -13.97 -19.14
CA GLY A 553 -8.14 -14.77 -18.34
C GLY A 553 -7.63 -15.03 -16.94
N VAL A 554 -6.37 -15.48 -16.81
CA VAL A 554 -5.70 -15.71 -15.51
C VAL A 554 -5.68 -14.42 -14.71
N LEU A 555 -5.21 -13.34 -15.31
CA LEU A 555 -5.05 -12.06 -14.63
C LEU A 555 -6.40 -11.46 -14.24
N ASN A 556 -7.42 -11.60 -15.08
CA ASN A 556 -8.78 -11.19 -14.73
C ASN A 556 -9.36 -12.02 -13.58
N VAL A 557 -9.13 -13.33 -13.56
CA VAL A 557 -9.58 -14.20 -12.46
C VAL A 557 -8.79 -13.91 -11.18
N LEU A 558 -7.50 -13.65 -11.30
CA LEU A 558 -6.66 -13.22 -10.20
C LEU A 558 -6.96 -11.77 -9.75
N GLY A 559 -7.76 -11.02 -10.54
CA GLY A 559 -7.96 -9.60 -10.31
C GLY A 559 -6.67 -8.79 -10.46
N ILE A 560 -5.64 -9.37 -11.07
CA ILE A 560 -4.39 -8.66 -11.36
C ILE A 560 -4.57 -7.93 -12.67
N GLY A 561 -4.84 -6.63 -12.62
CA GLY A 561 -4.70 -5.78 -13.80
C GLY A 561 -3.21 -5.69 -14.13
N ILE A 562 -2.78 -6.19 -15.29
CA ILE A 562 -1.42 -5.97 -15.74
C ILE A 562 -1.17 -4.48 -15.81
N GLY A 563 -0.23 -4.04 -15.02
CA GLY A 563 0.04 -2.66 -14.95
C GLY A 563 -1.13 -1.83 -14.41
N GLN A 564 -2.00 -2.37 -13.57
CA GLN A 564 -3.11 -1.67 -12.95
C GLN A 564 -3.20 -2.01 -11.46
N ALA A 565 -3.36 -0.97 -10.66
CA ALA A 565 -3.77 -1.09 -9.28
C ALA A 565 -5.02 -0.23 -9.07
N ASP A 566 -5.81 -0.54 -8.08
CA ASP A 566 -6.97 0.25 -7.71
C ASP A 566 -6.61 1.13 -6.51
N LEU A 567 -6.64 2.43 -6.76
CA LEU A 567 -6.46 3.45 -5.74
C LEU A 567 -7.83 3.92 -5.27
N THR A 568 -8.10 3.77 -3.98
CA THR A 568 -9.32 4.28 -3.33
C THR A 568 -8.94 5.42 -2.39
N LEU A 569 -9.73 6.48 -2.40
CA LEU A 569 -9.67 7.54 -1.41
C LEU A 569 -10.76 7.25 -0.37
N ASP A 570 -10.35 6.73 0.79
CA ASP A 570 -11.26 6.25 1.83
C ASP A 570 -11.78 7.37 2.72
N GLY A 571 -11.00 8.44 2.86
CA GLY A 571 -11.40 9.62 3.63
C GLY A 571 -10.44 10.78 3.47
N VAL A 572 -10.92 11.98 3.76
CA VAL A 572 -10.11 13.21 3.84
C VAL A 572 -10.53 14.00 5.06
N ALA A 573 -9.58 14.42 5.85
CA ALA A 573 -9.81 15.32 6.96
C ALA A 573 -8.91 16.54 6.85
N CYS A 574 -9.57 17.69 6.73
CA CYS A 574 -8.96 18.98 6.53
C CYS A 574 -9.14 19.88 7.74
N GLY A 575 -8.15 20.75 7.96
CA GLY A 575 -8.26 21.86 8.90
C GLY A 575 -8.29 21.46 10.37
N LYS A 576 -7.83 20.27 10.71
CA LYS A 576 -7.65 19.89 12.13
C LYS A 576 -6.52 20.70 12.73
N VAL A 577 -6.82 21.50 13.72
CA VAL A 577 -5.84 22.36 14.40
C VAL A 577 -5.63 21.86 15.82
N ALA A 578 -4.36 21.74 16.21
CA ALA A 578 -3.96 21.45 17.57
C ALA A 578 -2.97 22.51 18.08
N LEU A 579 -3.04 22.80 19.38
CA LEU A 579 -1.96 23.49 20.08
C LEU A 579 -0.83 22.47 20.31
N VAL A 580 0.34 22.82 19.84
CA VAL A 580 1.49 21.89 19.84
C VAL A 580 2.60 22.34 20.80
N ARG A 581 2.49 23.61 21.31
CA ARG A 581 3.36 24.17 22.33
C ARG A 581 2.70 25.29 23.09
#